data_651aa0e5c0ff090e21acb940f40f9f0e
#
_entry.id   651aa0e5c0ff090e21acb940f40f9f0e
#
_cell.length_a   1.000
_cell.length_b   1.000
_cell.length_c   1.000
_cell.angle_alpha   90.00
_cell.angle_beta   90.00
_cell.angle_gamma   90.00
#
_symmetry.space_group_name_H-M   'P 1'
#
loop_
_entity.id
_entity.type
_entity.pdbx_description
1 polymer ?
#
loop_
_entity_poly.entity_id
_entity_poly.type
_entity_poly.pdbx_seq_one_letter_code
_entity_poly.pdbx_strand_id
1 'polypeptide(L)'
;PPSSDLDAVVRDADIVILATPSAYLKDFLAPLTVPLRDKFVVSAIKGIVPGDYQTVVEYIHDHYGLSYRQIGLVTGPSHAEEVSRGKLSYLTVVCADPENARRIGERFAGENICFSYSADLYGVEYAAILKNIYALSVGIAVGLGYGDNFLAVLIANAAGEMTRFLEESYPDERNTQVSAYLGDLLVTCYSTYSRNRRLGLLIGHGCTVKSALNEMTMVAEGYFAADCIRHINFRHRVDMPIADMVYRVLYEGASARRCMQELTTKLI
;
A
#
# COMPACT_ATOMS: atom_id res chain seq x y z
N PRO A 1 13.43 -25.49 -2.42
CA PRO A 1 14.46 -24.77 -3.17
C PRO A 1 13.81 -23.70 -4.06
N PRO A 2 14.51 -22.58 -4.35
CA PRO A 2 14.01 -21.59 -5.31
C PRO A 2 13.76 -22.22 -6.69
N SER A 3 12.70 -21.81 -7.37
CA SER A 3 12.35 -22.25 -8.72
C SER A 3 11.85 -21.08 -9.54
N SER A 4 12.16 -21.07 -10.83
CA SER A 4 11.58 -20.17 -11.82
C SER A 4 10.36 -20.80 -12.54
N ASP A 5 10.05 -22.06 -12.27
CA ASP A 5 8.87 -22.75 -12.77
C ASP A 5 7.68 -22.45 -11.84
N LEU A 6 6.88 -21.46 -12.25
CA LEU A 6 5.74 -21.00 -11.49
C LEU A 6 4.67 -22.09 -11.34
N ASP A 7 4.41 -22.86 -12.39
CA ASP A 7 3.42 -23.93 -12.39
C ASP A 7 3.80 -25.05 -11.42
N ALA A 8 5.09 -25.45 -11.38
CA ALA A 8 5.55 -26.45 -10.43
C ALA A 8 5.38 -25.98 -8.98
N VAL A 9 5.77 -24.71 -8.69
CA VAL A 9 5.63 -24.14 -7.35
C VAL A 9 4.17 -24.06 -6.92
N VAL A 10 3.28 -23.58 -7.79
CA VAL A 10 1.86 -23.42 -7.47
C VAL A 10 1.16 -24.77 -7.35
N ARG A 11 1.52 -25.77 -8.16
CA ARG A 11 0.90 -27.10 -8.12
C ARG A 11 1.04 -27.74 -6.75
N ASP A 12 2.22 -27.65 -6.15
CA ASP A 12 2.55 -28.30 -4.88
C ASP A 12 2.16 -27.47 -3.64
N ALA A 13 1.73 -26.23 -3.83
CA ALA A 13 1.37 -25.33 -2.73
C ALA A 13 -0.12 -25.42 -2.37
N ASP A 14 -0.44 -25.43 -1.07
CA ASP A 14 -1.80 -25.18 -0.55
C ASP A 14 -2.05 -23.68 -0.39
N ILE A 15 -1.03 -22.92 -0.03
CA ILE A 15 -1.06 -21.47 0.14
C ILE A 15 -0.05 -20.82 -0.81
N VAL A 16 -0.51 -19.90 -1.64
CA VAL A 16 0.32 -19.12 -2.56
C VAL A 16 0.44 -17.69 -2.03
N ILE A 17 1.67 -17.22 -1.82
CA ILE A 17 1.93 -15.87 -1.32
C ILE A 17 2.42 -14.99 -2.47
N LEU A 18 1.69 -13.91 -2.75
CA LEU A 18 2.07 -12.91 -3.74
C LEU A 18 2.88 -11.80 -3.05
N ALA A 19 4.15 -11.67 -3.42
CA ALA A 19 5.10 -10.73 -2.82
C ALA A 19 5.91 -9.93 -3.86
N THR A 20 5.46 -9.88 -5.10
CA THR A 20 6.04 -9.04 -6.16
C THR A 20 5.53 -7.59 -6.03
N PRO A 21 6.23 -6.56 -6.58
CA PRO A 21 5.64 -5.24 -6.70
C PRO A 21 4.38 -5.27 -7.58
N SER A 22 3.37 -4.45 -7.21
CA SER A 22 2.06 -4.44 -7.89
C SER A 22 2.16 -4.20 -9.40
N ALA A 23 3.08 -3.35 -9.83
CA ALA A 23 3.32 -3.03 -11.23
C ALA A 23 3.74 -4.22 -12.09
N TYR A 24 4.29 -5.27 -11.49
CA TYR A 24 4.76 -6.48 -12.18
C TYR A 24 3.86 -7.69 -11.98
N LEU A 25 2.78 -7.56 -11.22
CA LEU A 25 1.92 -8.69 -10.86
C LEU A 25 1.33 -9.39 -12.08
N LYS A 26 0.85 -8.63 -13.07
CA LYS A 26 0.25 -9.17 -14.30
C LYS A 26 1.26 -10.00 -15.11
N ASP A 27 2.43 -9.41 -15.36
CA ASP A 27 3.48 -10.08 -16.13
C ASP A 27 4.03 -11.30 -15.37
N PHE A 28 4.12 -11.20 -14.05
CA PHE A 28 4.56 -12.30 -13.19
C PHE A 28 3.59 -13.48 -13.22
N LEU A 29 2.28 -13.23 -13.22
CA LEU A 29 1.27 -14.27 -13.24
C LEU A 29 0.89 -14.72 -14.67
N ALA A 30 1.27 -13.98 -15.72
CA ALA A 30 0.92 -14.31 -17.10
C ALA A 30 1.31 -15.73 -17.55
N PRO A 31 2.48 -16.30 -17.17
CA PRO A 31 2.86 -17.66 -17.55
C PRO A 31 2.17 -18.76 -16.72
N LEU A 32 1.40 -18.41 -15.67
CA LEU A 32 0.74 -19.40 -14.82
C LEU A 32 -0.40 -20.10 -15.58
N THR A 33 -0.29 -21.43 -15.69
CA THR A 33 -1.34 -22.28 -16.32
C THR A 33 -2.09 -23.13 -15.30
N VAL A 34 -1.49 -23.36 -14.12
CA VAL A 34 -2.12 -24.11 -13.01
C VAL A 34 -3.24 -23.28 -12.40
N PRO A 35 -4.47 -23.82 -12.27
CA PRO A 35 -5.58 -23.11 -11.64
C PRO A 35 -5.32 -22.77 -10.18
N LEU A 36 -5.66 -21.54 -9.77
CA LEU A 36 -5.59 -21.11 -8.37
C LEU A 36 -6.84 -21.43 -7.54
N ARG A 37 -7.94 -21.88 -8.17
CA ARG A 37 -9.26 -22.05 -7.53
C ARG A 37 -9.27 -22.98 -6.30
N ASP A 38 -8.34 -23.93 -6.25
CA ASP A 38 -8.20 -24.88 -5.14
C ASP A 38 -7.12 -24.46 -4.13
N LYS A 39 -6.56 -23.26 -4.32
CA LYS A 39 -5.50 -22.71 -3.48
C LYS A 39 -6.05 -21.61 -2.58
N PHE A 40 -5.34 -21.33 -1.50
CA PHE A 40 -5.50 -20.12 -0.71
C PHE A 40 -4.45 -19.11 -1.16
N VAL A 41 -4.87 -17.92 -1.61
CA VAL A 41 -3.94 -16.89 -2.11
C VAL A 41 -3.83 -15.77 -1.10
N VAL A 42 -2.61 -15.45 -0.69
CA VAL A 42 -2.30 -14.39 0.27
C VAL A 42 -1.49 -13.30 -0.41
N SER A 43 -2.01 -12.07 -0.43
CA SER A 43 -1.26 -10.92 -0.91
C SER A 43 -0.46 -10.28 0.23
N ALA A 44 0.84 -10.11 0.03
CA ALA A 44 1.71 -9.23 0.83
C ALA A 44 2.02 -7.92 0.07
N ILE A 45 1.35 -7.68 -1.05
CA ILE A 45 1.55 -6.52 -1.91
C ILE A 45 0.80 -5.33 -1.30
N LYS A 46 1.49 -4.20 -1.16
CA LYS A 46 0.93 -2.95 -0.65
C LYS A 46 0.84 -1.91 -1.77
N GLY A 47 0.15 -2.28 -2.84
CA GLY A 47 0.01 -1.51 -4.07
C GLY A 47 -1.28 -1.84 -4.79
N ILE A 48 -1.46 -1.24 -5.95
CA ILE A 48 -2.64 -1.37 -6.80
C ILE A 48 -2.19 -1.80 -8.20
N VAL A 49 -3.00 -2.57 -8.90
CA VAL A 49 -2.66 -3.09 -10.24
C VAL A 49 -2.82 -1.98 -11.28
N PRO A 50 -1.72 -1.47 -11.87
CA PRO A 50 -1.80 -0.37 -12.84
C PRO A 50 -2.56 -0.79 -14.11
N GLY A 51 -3.33 0.15 -14.66
CA GLY A 51 -4.11 -0.05 -15.88
C GLY A 51 -5.46 -0.73 -15.68
N ASP A 52 -5.59 -1.63 -14.71
CA ASP A 52 -6.89 -2.19 -14.32
C ASP A 52 -7.57 -1.36 -13.22
N TYR A 53 -6.78 -0.56 -12.49
CA TYR A 53 -7.27 0.27 -11.37
C TYR A 53 -7.97 -0.56 -10.30
N GLN A 54 -7.54 -1.81 -10.12
CA GLN A 54 -8.05 -2.76 -9.15
C GLN A 54 -7.05 -2.97 -8.01
N THR A 55 -7.56 -3.22 -6.82
CA THR A 55 -6.72 -3.77 -5.76
C THR A 55 -6.23 -5.16 -6.15
N VAL A 56 -5.22 -5.67 -5.47
CA VAL A 56 -4.70 -7.03 -5.78
C VAL A 56 -5.76 -8.08 -5.47
N VAL A 57 -6.54 -7.89 -4.41
CA VAL A 57 -7.64 -8.79 -4.04
C VAL A 57 -8.72 -8.83 -5.12
N GLU A 58 -9.16 -7.66 -5.61
CA GLU A 58 -10.13 -7.58 -6.71
C GLU A 58 -9.57 -8.23 -7.98
N TYR A 59 -8.33 -7.94 -8.34
CA TYR A 59 -7.69 -8.52 -9.51
C TYR A 59 -7.64 -10.05 -9.45
N ILE A 60 -7.25 -10.62 -8.31
CA ILE A 60 -7.21 -12.08 -8.13
C ILE A 60 -8.62 -12.68 -8.15
N HIS A 61 -9.60 -12.02 -7.54
CA HIS A 61 -11.00 -12.45 -7.59
C HIS A 61 -11.50 -12.52 -9.02
N ASP A 62 -11.35 -11.44 -9.79
CA ASP A 62 -11.95 -11.30 -11.12
C ASP A 62 -11.25 -12.15 -12.19
N HIS A 63 -9.91 -12.23 -12.15
CA HIS A 63 -9.13 -12.89 -13.21
C HIS A 63 -8.90 -14.37 -12.95
N TYR A 64 -8.90 -14.81 -11.68
CA TYR A 64 -8.62 -16.21 -11.33
C TYR A 64 -9.82 -16.93 -10.71
N GLY A 65 -10.95 -16.24 -10.53
CA GLY A 65 -12.20 -16.80 -10.06
C GLY A 65 -12.19 -17.29 -8.61
N LEU A 66 -11.30 -16.74 -7.76
CA LEU A 66 -11.25 -17.07 -6.35
C LEU A 66 -12.36 -16.30 -5.60
N SER A 67 -12.99 -16.95 -4.63
CA SER A 67 -13.86 -16.25 -3.69
C SER A 67 -13.05 -15.40 -2.71
N TYR A 68 -13.63 -14.32 -2.20
CA TYR A 68 -12.99 -13.48 -1.17
C TYR A 68 -12.67 -14.24 0.14
N ARG A 69 -13.27 -15.41 0.36
CA ARG A 69 -12.91 -16.32 1.46
C ARG A 69 -11.60 -17.08 1.22
N GLN A 70 -11.15 -17.17 -0.02
CA GLN A 70 -9.90 -17.82 -0.43
C GLN A 70 -8.76 -16.84 -0.65
N ILE A 71 -9.01 -15.54 -0.50
CA ILE A 71 -8.02 -14.50 -0.66
C ILE A 71 -7.76 -13.84 0.69
N GLY A 72 -6.50 -13.76 1.08
CA GLY A 72 -6.06 -13.07 2.28
C GLY A 72 -5.06 -11.97 1.97
N LEU A 73 -4.91 -11.04 2.92
CA LEU A 73 -3.88 -10.02 2.93
C LEU A 73 -3.01 -10.19 4.18
N VAL A 74 -1.72 -9.90 4.05
CA VAL A 74 -0.83 -9.67 5.18
C VAL A 74 -0.24 -8.28 5.05
N THR A 75 -0.53 -7.42 6.04
CA THR A 75 -0.14 -6.00 6.03
C THR A 75 0.19 -5.51 7.44
N GLY A 76 0.41 -4.22 7.60
CA GLY A 76 0.75 -3.58 8.87
C GLY A 76 2.18 -3.04 8.91
N PRO A 77 2.59 -2.39 10.01
CA PRO A 77 3.89 -1.76 10.19
C PRO A 77 5.01 -2.81 10.23
N SER A 78 5.66 -3.07 9.08
CA SER A 78 6.62 -4.18 8.94
C SER A 78 7.63 -3.92 7.82
N HIS A 79 8.60 -3.06 8.08
CA HIS A 79 9.73 -2.91 7.15
C HIS A 79 10.59 -4.18 7.17
N ALA A 80 10.88 -4.73 6.00
CA ALA A 80 11.64 -5.98 5.85
C ALA A 80 13.02 -5.91 6.54
N GLU A 81 13.64 -4.74 6.53
CA GLU A 81 14.93 -4.49 7.17
C GLU A 81 14.87 -4.63 8.69
N GLU A 82 13.75 -4.30 9.31
CA GLU A 82 13.54 -4.47 10.74
C GLU A 82 13.14 -5.90 11.08
N VAL A 83 12.23 -6.47 10.32
CA VAL A 83 11.78 -7.87 10.49
C VAL A 83 12.97 -8.83 10.36
N SER A 84 13.82 -8.64 9.36
CA SER A 84 15.00 -9.49 9.14
C SER A 84 16.04 -9.41 10.26
N ARG A 85 16.02 -8.33 11.05
CA ARG A 85 16.87 -8.12 12.23
C ARG A 85 16.20 -8.57 13.54
N GLY A 86 15.08 -9.28 13.45
CA GLY A 86 14.35 -9.77 14.62
C GLY A 86 13.68 -8.67 15.46
N LYS A 87 13.36 -7.51 14.85
CA LYS A 87 12.62 -6.46 15.56
C LYS A 87 11.16 -6.85 15.69
N LEU A 88 10.59 -6.61 16.87
CA LEU A 88 9.18 -6.89 17.14
C LEU A 88 8.29 -6.15 16.13
N SER A 89 7.46 -6.90 15.43
CA SER A 89 6.60 -6.39 14.37
C SER A 89 5.17 -6.90 14.57
N TYR A 90 4.20 -6.02 14.31
CA TYR A 90 2.78 -6.33 14.38
C TYR A 90 2.20 -6.33 12.97
N LEU A 91 1.71 -7.48 12.56
CA LEU A 91 1.07 -7.67 11.27
C LEU A 91 -0.42 -7.90 11.45
N THR A 92 -1.19 -7.56 10.45
CA THR A 92 -2.61 -7.88 10.37
C THR A 92 -2.84 -8.84 9.22
N VAL A 93 -3.46 -9.97 9.50
CA VAL A 93 -3.98 -10.88 8.49
C VAL A 93 -5.44 -10.55 8.25
N VAL A 94 -5.79 -10.34 7.01
CA VAL A 94 -7.15 -9.98 6.60
C VAL A 94 -7.70 -11.04 5.67
N CYS A 95 -8.90 -11.51 5.94
CA CYS A 95 -9.65 -12.41 5.07
C CYS A 95 -11.14 -12.28 5.38
N ALA A 96 -12.01 -12.35 4.37
CA ALA A 96 -13.46 -12.36 4.58
C ALA A 96 -13.94 -13.53 5.46
N ASP A 97 -13.14 -14.59 5.57
CA ASP A 97 -13.36 -15.70 6.51
C ASP A 97 -12.37 -15.58 7.68
N PRO A 98 -12.84 -15.29 8.91
CA PRO A 98 -11.97 -15.13 10.08
C PRO A 98 -11.17 -16.39 10.45
N GLU A 99 -11.70 -17.57 10.18
CA GLU A 99 -11.01 -18.84 10.44
C GLU A 99 -9.79 -18.98 9.52
N ASN A 100 -9.94 -18.64 8.23
CA ASN A 100 -8.85 -18.63 7.29
C ASN A 100 -7.79 -17.57 7.65
N ALA A 101 -8.21 -16.39 8.12
CA ALA A 101 -7.28 -15.38 8.62
C ALA A 101 -6.40 -15.93 9.76
N ARG A 102 -6.99 -16.62 10.73
CA ARG A 102 -6.26 -17.24 11.85
C ARG A 102 -5.28 -18.32 11.38
N ARG A 103 -5.74 -19.23 10.50
CA ARG A 103 -4.89 -20.30 9.95
C ARG A 103 -3.65 -19.74 9.25
N ILE A 104 -3.78 -18.61 8.54
CA ILE A 104 -2.64 -17.94 7.93
C ILE A 104 -1.70 -17.37 9.00
N GLY A 105 -2.23 -16.59 9.95
CA GLY A 105 -1.42 -15.98 11.00
C GLY A 105 -0.63 -17.00 11.81
N GLU A 106 -1.23 -18.15 12.16
CA GLU A 106 -0.59 -19.25 12.86
C GLU A 106 0.59 -19.85 12.06
N ARG A 107 0.52 -19.86 10.73
CA ARG A 107 1.61 -20.34 9.86
C ARG A 107 2.79 -19.39 9.77
N PHE A 108 2.55 -18.10 10.00
CA PHE A 108 3.58 -17.05 9.98
C PHE A 108 4.06 -16.65 11.38
N ALA A 109 3.41 -17.15 12.44
CA ALA A 109 3.76 -16.79 13.81
C ALA A 109 5.23 -17.11 14.14
N GLY A 110 5.87 -16.21 14.86
CA GLY A 110 7.26 -16.33 15.30
C GLY A 110 7.53 -15.46 16.52
N GLU A 111 8.68 -15.59 17.13
CA GLU A 111 9.03 -14.90 18.40
C GLU A 111 8.90 -13.37 18.30
N ASN A 112 9.19 -12.81 17.13
CA ASN A 112 9.22 -11.37 16.91
C ASN A 112 8.09 -10.86 16.00
N ILE A 113 7.08 -11.68 15.68
CA ILE A 113 5.97 -11.32 14.83
C ILE A 113 4.66 -11.65 15.55
N CYS A 114 3.91 -10.60 15.85
CA CYS A 114 2.57 -10.69 16.42
C CYS A 114 1.52 -10.45 15.34
N PHE A 115 0.39 -11.15 15.43
CA PHE A 115 -0.70 -11.01 14.47
C PHE A 115 -1.97 -10.48 15.12
N SER A 116 -2.64 -9.59 14.41
CA SER A 116 -4.05 -9.25 14.56
C SER A 116 -4.84 -9.71 13.34
N TYR A 117 -6.15 -9.75 13.45
CA TYR A 117 -7.03 -10.29 12.40
C TYR A 117 -8.13 -9.29 12.07
N SER A 118 -8.51 -9.23 10.80
CA SER A 118 -9.59 -8.37 10.31
C SER A 118 -10.35 -9.08 9.19
N ALA A 119 -11.63 -8.73 9.01
CA ALA A 119 -12.42 -9.14 7.86
C ALA A 119 -12.55 -8.03 6.81
N ASP A 120 -12.10 -6.81 7.11
CA ASP A 120 -12.20 -5.63 6.24
C ASP A 120 -11.14 -5.66 5.13
N LEU A 121 -11.37 -6.47 4.10
CA LEU A 121 -10.46 -6.61 2.96
C LEU A 121 -10.24 -5.27 2.25
N TYR A 122 -11.32 -4.56 1.90
CA TYR A 122 -11.25 -3.30 1.17
C TYR A 122 -10.58 -2.20 1.98
N GLY A 123 -11.04 -1.98 3.21
CA GLY A 123 -10.51 -0.89 4.02
C GLY A 123 -9.03 -1.04 4.31
N VAL A 124 -8.58 -2.23 4.66
CA VAL A 124 -7.17 -2.49 4.98
C VAL A 124 -6.29 -2.43 3.72
N GLU A 125 -6.76 -2.96 2.58
CA GLU A 125 -5.99 -2.92 1.34
C GLU A 125 -5.85 -1.48 0.81
N TYR A 126 -6.95 -0.71 0.76
CA TYR A 126 -6.89 0.70 0.37
C TYR A 126 -6.04 1.54 1.33
N ALA A 127 -6.11 1.29 2.64
CA ALA A 127 -5.22 1.96 3.59
C ALA A 127 -3.74 1.70 3.30
N ALA A 128 -3.38 0.44 2.97
CA ALA A 128 -2.03 0.07 2.59
C ALA A 128 -1.57 0.68 1.26
N ILE A 129 -2.50 1.04 0.36
CA ILE A 129 -2.24 1.77 -0.88
C ILE A 129 -2.05 3.26 -0.59
N LEU A 130 -3.01 3.88 0.09
CA LEU A 130 -3.07 5.32 0.36
C LEU A 130 -1.88 5.80 1.20
N LYS A 131 -1.46 5.04 2.22
CA LYS A 131 -0.29 5.41 3.02
C LYS A 131 0.98 5.64 2.20
N ASN A 132 1.12 4.96 1.06
CA ASN A 132 2.27 5.12 0.17
C ASN A 132 2.25 6.47 -0.55
N ILE A 133 1.06 6.97 -0.91
CA ILE A 133 0.87 8.31 -1.46
C ILE A 133 1.19 9.35 -0.39
N TYR A 134 0.70 9.14 0.83
CA TYR A 134 0.95 10.07 1.94
C TYR A 134 2.43 10.11 2.35
N ALA A 135 3.11 8.98 2.32
CA ALA A 135 4.56 8.95 2.55
C ALA A 135 5.35 9.74 1.49
N LEU A 136 4.89 9.75 0.23
CA LEU A 136 5.43 10.63 -0.82
C LEU A 136 5.24 12.11 -0.45
N SER A 137 4.05 12.52 -0.01
CA SER A 137 3.79 13.90 0.40
C SER A 137 4.69 14.35 1.55
N VAL A 138 4.87 13.47 2.56
CA VAL A 138 5.79 13.73 3.68
C VAL A 138 7.23 13.84 3.19
N GLY A 139 7.67 12.97 2.29
CA GLY A 139 8.98 13.04 1.69
C GLY A 139 9.20 14.37 0.95
N ILE A 140 8.22 14.82 0.15
CA ILE A 140 8.26 16.11 -0.54
C ILE A 140 8.39 17.26 0.48
N ALA A 141 7.58 17.24 1.55
CA ALA A 141 7.62 18.28 2.58
C ALA A 141 9.00 18.35 3.25
N VAL A 142 9.59 17.20 3.62
CA VAL A 142 10.95 17.13 4.19
C VAL A 142 11.99 17.71 3.22
N GLY A 143 11.94 17.32 1.95
CA GLY A 143 12.86 17.82 0.92
C GLY A 143 12.73 19.32 0.65
N LEU A 144 11.55 19.89 0.88
CA LEU A 144 11.30 21.34 0.80
C LEU A 144 11.74 22.10 2.05
N GLY A 145 12.14 21.42 3.14
CA GLY A 145 12.62 22.02 4.38
C GLY A 145 11.54 22.27 5.42
N TYR A 146 10.36 21.67 5.32
CA TYR A 146 9.33 21.74 6.37
C TYR A 146 9.77 20.95 7.61
N GLY A 147 9.50 21.50 8.79
CA GLY A 147 9.87 20.90 10.08
C GLY A 147 8.81 19.95 10.65
N ASP A 148 9.14 19.28 11.75
CA ASP A 148 8.35 18.22 12.37
C ASP A 148 6.94 18.65 12.78
N ASN A 149 6.74 19.90 13.19
CA ASN A 149 5.41 20.43 13.52
C ASN A 149 4.46 20.36 12.30
N PHE A 150 4.95 20.76 11.13
CA PHE A 150 4.16 20.66 9.91
C PHE A 150 3.95 19.21 9.48
N LEU A 151 4.98 18.37 9.61
CA LEU A 151 4.85 16.95 9.27
C LEU A 151 3.80 16.25 10.14
N ALA A 152 3.71 16.58 11.42
CA ALA A 152 2.66 16.06 12.30
C ALA A 152 1.25 16.45 11.81
N VAL A 153 1.06 17.72 11.43
CA VAL A 153 -0.21 18.20 10.84
C VAL A 153 -0.52 17.49 9.53
N LEU A 154 0.47 17.38 8.63
CA LEU A 154 0.31 16.71 7.34
C LEU A 154 -0.12 15.25 7.52
N ILE A 155 0.52 14.51 8.44
CA ILE A 155 0.20 13.10 8.70
C ILE A 155 -1.17 12.95 9.37
N ALA A 156 -1.53 13.84 10.28
CA ALA A 156 -2.87 13.85 10.90
C ALA A 156 -3.96 14.06 9.83
N ASN A 157 -3.76 15.02 8.92
CA ASN A 157 -4.68 15.25 7.80
C ASN A 157 -4.69 14.07 6.81
N ALA A 158 -3.55 13.41 6.58
CA ALA A 158 -3.48 12.20 5.76
C ALA A 158 -4.31 11.05 6.35
N ALA A 159 -4.27 10.86 7.68
CA ALA A 159 -5.13 9.89 8.36
C ALA A 159 -6.62 10.24 8.21
N GLY A 160 -6.97 11.51 8.34
CA GLY A 160 -8.34 12.01 8.11
C GLY A 160 -8.80 11.83 6.64
N GLU A 161 -7.93 12.10 5.68
CA GLU A 161 -8.20 11.90 4.25
C GLU A 161 -8.40 10.41 3.93
N MET A 162 -7.56 9.52 4.49
CA MET A 162 -7.73 8.07 4.39
C MET A 162 -9.09 7.62 4.93
N THR A 163 -9.45 8.06 6.13
CA THR A 163 -10.73 7.71 6.77
C THR A 163 -11.90 8.17 5.90
N ARG A 164 -11.90 9.41 5.46
CA ARG A 164 -12.93 9.98 4.59
C ARG A 164 -13.07 9.20 3.27
N PHE A 165 -11.96 8.87 2.62
CA PHE A 165 -11.99 8.07 1.40
C PHE A 165 -12.66 6.71 1.63
N LEU A 166 -12.30 6.02 2.72
CA LEU A 166 -12.86 4.70 3.03
C LEU A 166 -14.35 4.77 3.39
N GLU A 167 -14.78 5.78 4.15
CA GLU A 167 -16.18 5.96 4.53
C GLU A 167 -17.08 6.27 3.35
N GLU A 168 -16.60 7.08 2.39
CA GLU A 168 -17.39 7.49 1.24
C GLU A 168 -17.34 6.49 0.08
N SER A 169 -16.23 5.74 -0.08
CA SER A 169 -16.06 4.80 -1.19
C SER A 169 -16.49 3.38 -0.84
N TYR A 170 -16.23 2.95 0.37
CA TYR A 170 -16.46 1.59 0.86
C TYR A 170 -16.99 1.64 2.30
N PRO A 171 -18.21 2.15 2.51
CA PRO A 171 -18.77 2.33 3.84
C PRO A 171 -18.88 1.00 4.60
N ASP A 172 -18.26 0.98 5.78
CA ASP A 172 -18.28 -0.14 6.71
C ASP A 172 -17.96 0.38 8.11
N GLU A 173 -18.35 -0.34 9.14
CA GLU A 173 -17.98 -0.01 10.52
C GLU A 173 -16.53 -0.44 10.77
N ARG A 174 -15.61 0.54 10.80
CA ARG A 174 -14.17 0.29 10.99
C ARG A 174 -13.51 1.25 11.96
N ASN A 175 -12.49 0.74 12.65
CA ASN A 175 -11.61 1.57 13.47
C ASN A 175 -10.30 1.85 12.72
N THR A 176 -10.17 3.03 12.13
CA THR A 176 -8.98 3.44 11.38
C THR A 176 -7.77 3.79 12.26
N GLN A 177 -7.91 3.74 13.60
CA GLN A 177 -6.81 4.04 14.54
C GLN A 177 -5.95 2.82 14.89
N VAL A 178 -6.31 1.62 14.41
CA VAL A 178 -5.53 0.41 14.67
C VAL A 178 -4.30 0.27 13.76
N SER A 179 -3.45 -0.72 14.06
CA SER A 179 -2.13 -0.89 13.46
C SER A 179 -2.15 -1.03 11.93
N ALA A 180 -3.19 -1.67 11.37
CA ALA A 180 -3.30 -1.88 9.92
C ALA A 180 -3.54 -0.57 9.14
N TYR A 181 -4.09 0.45 9.78
CA TYR A 181 -4.38 1.76 9.20
C TYR A 181 -3.37 2.80 9.69
N LEU A 182 -3.62 3.40 10.87
CA LEU A 182 -2.80 4.47 11.41
C LEU A 182 -1.37 4.02 11.69
N GLY A 183 -1.17 2.82 12.25
CA GLY A 183 0.18 2.33 12.55
C GLY A 183 1.04 2.17 11.30
N ASP A 184 0.48 1.58 10.23
CA ASP A 184 1.21 1.40 8.96
C ASP A 184 1.41 2.73 8.20
N LEU A 185 0.48 3.69 8.32
CA LEU A 185 0.66 5.06 7.85
C LEU A 185 1.84 5.74 8.56
N LEU A 186 1.85 5.72 9.89
CA LEU A 186 2.89 6.38 10.69
C LEU A 186 4.28 5.84 10.34
N VAL A 187 4.47 4.52 10.40
CA VAL A 187 5.79 3.93 10.11
C VAL A 187 6.24 4.24 8.67
N THR A 188 5.32 4.25 7.71
CA THR A 188 5.65 4.54 6.31
C THR A 188 6.04 6.00 6.10
N CYS A 189 5.46 6.93 6.85
CA CYS A 189 5.75 8.36 6.79
C CYS A 189 7.06 8.74 7.52
N TYR A 190 7.35 8.09 8.67
CA TYR A 190 8.52 8.45 9.49
C TYR A 190 9.79 7.68 9.14
N SER A 191 9.66 6.42 8.72
CA SER A 191 10.82 5.54 8.51
C SER A 191 11.70 5.99 7.34
N THR A 192 13.01 5.95 7.56
CA THR A 192 14.01 6.14 6.51
C THR A 192 14.07 4.98 5.52
N TYR A 193 13.53 3.82 5.88
CA TYR A 193 13.39 2.67 4.98
C TYR A 193 12.24 2.83 3.99
N SER A 194 11.35 3.82 4.18
CA SER A 194 10.23 4.05 3.27
C SER A 194 10.71 4.54 1.90
N ARG A 195 10.56 3.69 0.90
CA ARG A 195 10.88 4.01 -0.51
C ARG A 195 10.05 5.18 -1.04
N ASN A 196 8.78 5.23 -0.65
CA ASN A 196 7.88 6.32 -1.05
C ASN A 196 8.31 7.65 -0.44
N ARG A 197 8.65 7.67 0.85
CA ARG A 197 9.20 8.86 1.52
C ARG A 197 10.51 9.30 0.86
N ARG A 198 11.40 8.36 0.49
CA ARG A 198 12.66 8.66 -0.21
C ARG A 198 12.41 9.27 -1.58
N LEU A 199 11.50 8.72 -2.38
CA LEU A 199 11.13 9.28 -3.68
C LEU A 199 10.61 10.71 -3.52
N GLY A 200 9.73 10.96 -2.56
CA GLY A 200 9.24 12.29 -2.24
C GLY A 200 10.35 13.26 -1.84
N LEU A 201 11.31 12.81 -1.02
CA LEU A 201 12.47 13.59 -0.59
C LEU A 201 13.30 14.09 -1.78
N LEU A 202 13.62 13.22 -2.73
CA LEU A 202 14.35 13.56 -3.94
C LEU A 202 13.63 14.65 -4.76
N ILE A 203 12.31 14.49 -4.93
CA ILE A 203 11.46 15.46 -5.64
C ILE A 203 11.43 16.80 -4.88
N GLY A 204 11.28 16.76 -3.56
CA GLY A 204 11.31 17.96 -2.72
C GLY A 204 12.64 18.72 -2.78
N HIS A 205 13.76 18.03 -2.93
CA HIS A 205 15.08 18.60 -3.15
C HIS A 205 15.27 19.16 -4.57
N GLY A 206 14.28 19.02 -5.47
CA GLY A 206 14.32 19.60 -6.81
C GLY A 206 14.68 18.63 -7.93
N CYS A 207 14.81 17.34 -7.65
CA CYS A 207 14.94 16.33 -8.71
C CYS A 207 13.67 16.30 -9.56
N THR A 208 13.80 16.12 -10.87
CA THR A 208 12.66 15.78 -11.72
C THR A 208 12.13 14.41 -11.31
N VAL A 209 10.82 14.16 -11.50
CA VAL A 209 10.22 12.85 -11.21
C VAL A 209 10.96 11.72 -11.90
N LYS A 210 11.31 11.90 -13.18
CA LYS A 210 12.07 10.91 -13.97
C LYS A 210 13.46 10.63 -13.35
N SER A 211 14.19 11.68 -12.97
CA SER A 211 15.51 11.53 -12.34
C SER A 211 15.39 10.82 -10.98
N ALA A 212 14.41 11.21 -10.16
CA ALA A 212 14.18 10.61 -8.87
C ALA A 212 13.83 9.12 -8.99
N LEU A 213 12.97 8.75 -9.94
CA LEU A 213 12.63 7.34 -10.21
C LEU A 213 13.85 6.52 -10.65
N ASN A 214 14.72 7.09 -11.50
CA ASN A 214 15.95 6.42 -11.95
C ASN A 214 16.98 6.21 -10.81
N GLU A 215 16.95 7.05 -9.78
CA GLU A 215 17.81 6.90 -8.60
C GLU A 215 17.30 5.83 -7.62
N MET A 216 16.03 5.41 -7.76
CA MET A 216 15.45 4.37 -6.92
C MET A 216 15.91 2.99 -7.33
N THR A 217 16.45 2.21 -6.40
CA THR A 217 16.86 0.81 -6.61
C THR A 217 15.69 -0.17 -6.54
N MET A 218 14.55 0.26 -6.01
CA MET A 218 13.34 -0.54 -5.82
C MET A 218 12.10 0.29 -6.11
N VAL A 219 11.03 -0.37 -6.49
CA VAL A 219 9.74 0.26 -6.79
C VAL A 219 9.20 1.04 -5.58
N ALA A 220 8.78 2.28 -5.81
CA ALA A 220 7.98 3.07 -4.91
C ALA A 220 6.50 2.95 -5.31
N GLU A 221 5.75 2.10 -4.61
CA GLU A 221 4.34 1.79 -4.93
C GLU A 221 3.45 3.02 -5.00
N GLY A 222 3.74 4.05 -4.19
CA GLY A 222 2.99 5.30 -4.18
C GLY A 222 3.01 6.05 -5.50
N TYR A 223 4.00 5.81 -6.37
CA TYR A 223 4.01 6.38 -7.72
C TYR A 223 2.79 5.88 -8.52
N PHE A 224 2.63 4.57 -8.64
CA PHE A 224 1.49 3.97 -9.35
C PHE A 224 0.16 4.19 -8.61
N ALA A 225 0.21 4.13 -7.28
CA ALA A 225 -0.97 4.34 -6.44
C ALA A 225 -1.60 5.72 -6.64
N ALA A 226 -0.79 6.78 -6.82
CA ALA A 226 -1.32 8.13 -7.03
C ALA A 226 -2.17 8.23 -8.29
N ASP A 227 -1.75 7.62 -9.40
CA ASP A 227 -2.52 7.57 -10.65
C ASP A 227 -3.79 6.74 -10.49
N CYS A 228 -3.66 5.54 -9.94
CA CYS A 228 -4.81 4.64 -9.77
C CYS A 228 -5.87 5.23 -8.83
N ILE A 229 -5.48 5.78 -7.69
CA ILE A 229 -6.42 6.42 -6.76
C ILE A 229 -7.10 7.64 -7.40
N ARG A 230 -6.39 8.42 -8.21
CA ARG A 230 -7.00 9.50 -8.97
C ARG A 230 -8.13 9.01 -9.89
N HIS A 231 -7.91 7.91 -10.61
CA HIS A 231 -8.91 7.29 -11.49
C HIS A 231 -10.09 6.71 -10.70
N ILE A 232 -9.83 6.01 -9.60
CA ILE A 232 -10.87 5.44 -8.74
C ILE A 232 -11.71 6.56 -8.13
N ASN A 233 -11.06 7.60 -7.60
CA ASN A 233 -11.73 8.72 -6.96
C ASN A 233 -12.58 9.57 -7.93
N PHE A 234 -12.35 9.50 -9.22
CA PHE A 234 -13.21 10.14 -10.22
C PHE A 234 -14.67 9.68 -10.11
N ARG A 235 -14.91 8.44 -9.69
CA ARG A 235 -16.24 7.87 -9.48
C ARG A 235 -16.84 8.27 -8.12
N HIS A 236 -16.01 8.32 -7.08
CA HIS A 236 -16.44 8.55 -5.70
C HIS A 236 -16.48 10.05 -5.35
N ARG A 237 -15.62 10.86 -5.95
CA ARG A 237 -15.53 12.32 -5.77
C ARG A 237 -15.24 12.76 -4.33
N VAL A 238 -14.50 11.94 -3.62
CA VAL A 238 -14.04 12.26 -2.26
C VAL A 238 -13.04 13.41 -2.31
N ASP A 239 -13.11 14.33 -1.34
CA ASP A 239 -12.12 15.41 -1.21
C ASP A 239 -10.80 14.87 -0.67
N MET A 240 -9.78 14.81 -1.53
CA MET A 240 -8.46 14.21 -1.26
C MET A 240 -7.31 15.18 -1.59
N PRO A 241 -7.21 16.33 -0.90
CA PRO A 241 -6.24 17.37 -1.24
C PRO A 241 -4.78 16.92 -1.19
N ILE A 242 -4.41 15.96 -0.31
CA ILE A 242 -3.04 15.46 -0.21
C ILE A 242 -2.72 14.52 -1.39
N ALA A 243 -3.60 13.58 -1.70
CA ALA A 243 -3.43 12.68 -2.84
C ALA A 243 -3.43 13.44 -4.16
N ASP A 244 -4.32 14.43 -4.32
CA ASP A 244 -4.37 15.30 -5.50
C ASP A 244 -3.07 16.11 -5.66
N MET A 245 -2.52 16.64 -4.57
CA MET A 245 -1.24 17.33 -4.58
C MET A 245 -0.12 16.43 -5.09
N VAL A 246 -0.04 15.19 -4.59
CA VAL A 246 0.96 14.21 -5.02
C VAL A 246 0.79 13.87 -6.50
N TYR A 247 -0.45 13.62 -6.95
CA TYR A 247 -0.75 13.33 -8.36
C TYR A 247 -0.29 14.47 -9.29
N ARG A 248 -0.64 15.72 -8.97
CA ARG A 248 -0.24 16.89 -9.76
C ARG A 248 1.28 17.01 -9.89
N VAL A 249 2.01 16.73 -8.83
CA VAL A 249 3.49 16.75 -8.85
C VAL A 249 4.04 15.63 -9.73
N LEU A 250 3.51 14.41 -9.58
CA LEU A 250 4.06 13.23 -10.26
C LEU A 250 3.71 13.15 -11.74
N TYR A 251 2.49 13.53 -12.12
CA TYR A 251 1.93 13.27 -13.46
C TYR A 251 1.61 14.52 -14.27
N GLU A 252 1.34 15.67 -13.62
CA GLU A 252 1.05 16.92 -14.33
C GLU A 252 2.26 17.86 -14.39
N GLY A 253 3.40 17.47 -13.81
CA GLY A 253 4.61 18.29 -13.81
C GLY A 253 4.52 19.57 -12.98
N ALA A 254 3.56 19.63 -12.04
CA ALA A 254 3.36 20.78 -11.19
C ALA A 254 4.55 20.96 -10.21
N SER A 255 4.87 22.21 -9.87
CA SER A 255 5.93 22.51 -8.91
C SER A 255 5.60 21.97 -7.53
N ALA A 256 6.43 21.08 -6.99
CA ALA A 256 6.26 20.51 -5.65
C ALA A 256 6.17 21.61 -4.58
N ARG A 257 7.01 22.67 -4.67
CA ARG A 257 6.98 23.82 -3.74
C ARG A 257 5.64 24.54 -3.79
N ARG A 258 5.14 24.87 -4.99
CA ARG A 258 3.89 25.59 -5.16
C ARG A 258 2.70 24.73 -4.67
N CYS A 259 2.65 23.46 -5.08
CA CYS A 259 1.58 22.55 -4.67
C CYS A 259 1.55 22.35 -3.15
N MET A 260 2.73 22.24 -2.50
CA MET A 260 2.80 22.14 -1.04
C MET A 260 2.33 23.43 -0.35
N GLN A 261 2.69 24.61 -0.87
CA GLN A 261 2.20 25.88 -0.35
C GLN A 261 0.66 26.00 -0.48
N GLU A 262 0.09 25.60 -1.61
CA GLU A 262 -1.37 25.55 -1.79
C GLU A 262 -2.02 24.57 -0.80
N LEU A 263 -1.38 23.41 -0.56
CA LEU A 263 -1.87 22.42 0.39
C LEU A 263 -1.91 22.96 1.83
N THR A 264 -0.89 23.73 2.27
CA THR A 264 -0.86 24.27 3.65
C THR A 264 -2.09 25.10 4.01
N THR A 265 -2.78 25.68 3.03
CA THR A 265 -4.00 26.47 3.26
C THR A 265 -5.26 25.63 3.40
N LYS A 266 -5.17 24.33 3.15
CA LYS A 266 -6.29 23.35 3.20
C LYS A 266 -6.23 22.42 4.39
N LEU A 267 -5.08 22.34 5.06
CA LEU A 267 -4.89 21.48 6.23
C LEU A 267 -5.49 22.16 7.48
N ILE A 268 -6.02 21.34 8.37
CA ILE A 268 -6.65 21.74 9.65
C ILE A 268 -6.03 21.01 10.84
#